data_6daabdfb9fd830e94b5e831ad937b951
#
_entry.id   6daabdfb9fd830e94b5e831ad937b951
#
_cell.length_a   1.000
_cell.length_b   1.000
_cell.length_c   1.000
_cell.angle_alpha   90.00
_cell.angle_beta   90.00
_cell.angle_gamma   90.00
#
_symmetry.space_group_name_H-M   'P 1'
#
loop_
_entity.id
_entity.type
_entity.pdbx_description
1 polymer ?
#
loop_
_entity_poly.entity_id
_entity_poly.type
_entity_poly.pdbx_seq_one_letter_code
_entity_poly.pdbx_strand_id
1 'polypeptide(L)'
;TAAEHMESFYRPFSEVKGEKFDGLIITGAPIEHLEFEDVDYWEELTEVMNWTQTNVHSTMGVCWGGMAMINHFHGVKKHMLDDKAFGCFRHKNLDPISPYLQGFSDDCVIPTSRWTEMHQSEIDASDGLKTLLGSDEVGPCVVQDPKHRGVYIFSHFEYDSGTLKQEYDRDVEAGTPINIPTNYYPGDDPSQEPTNRWRSHAHLFYGNWLNSIYQTTPFEMDEIGA
;
A
#
# COMPACT_ATOMS: atom_id res chain seq x y z
N THR A 1 21.82 -4.12 -5.44
CA THR A 1 21.71 -5.52 -4.95
C THR A 1 22.67 -6.38 -5.74
N ALA A 2 23.43 -7.29 -5.06
CA ALA A 2 24.39 -8.16 -5.73
C ALA A 2 23.64 -9.15 -6.65
N ALA A 3 24.22 -9.46 -7.84
CA ALA A 3 23.60 -10.36 -8.81
C ALA A 3 23.28 -11.74 -8.21
N GLU A 4 24.21 -12.30 -7.41
CA GLU A 4 24.03 -13.58 -6.71
C GLU A 4 22.81 -13.57 -5.77
N HIS A 5 22.53 -12.44 -5.09
CA HIS A 5 21.35 -12.29 -4.26
C HIS A 5 20.06 -12.27 -5.10
N MET A 6 20.08 -11.56 -6.22
CA MET A 6 18.94 -11.52 -7.14
C MET A 6 18.61 -12.92 -7.68
N GLU A 7 19.61 -13.65 -8.15
CA GLU A 7 19.44 -15.01 -8.67
C GLU A 7 18.97 -16.02 -7.62
N SER A 8 19.37 -15.83 -6.35
CA SER A 8 19.04 -16.76 -5.27
C SER A 8 17.65 -16.56 -4.67
N PHE A 9 17.12 -15.33 -4.67
CA PHE A 9 15.91 -14.97 -3.92
C PHE A 9 14.78 -14.43 -4.79
N TYR A 10 15.05 -14.12 -6.06
CA TYR A 10 14.04 -13.54 -6.96
C TYR A 10 13.86 -14.40 -8.20
N ARG A 11 12.64 -14.43 -8.70
CA ARG A 11 12.28 -15.09 -9.94
C ARG A 11 11.63 -14.06 -10.87
N PRO A 12 12.00 -14.00 -12.17
CA PRO A 12 11.31 -13.13 -13.12
C PRO A 12 9.86 -13.59 -13.32
N PHE A 13 8.98 -12.67 -13.68
CA PHE A 13 7.56 -12.96 -13.91
C PHE A 13 7.36 -14.08 -14.94
N SER A 14 8.19 -14.12 -16.00
CA SER A 14 8.14 -15.15 -17.03
C SER A 14 8.26 -16.59 -16.51
N GLU A 15 8.92 -16.80 -15.37
CA GLU A 15 9.06 -18.13 -14.76
C GLU A 15 7.86 -18.53 -13.88
N VAL A 16 7.14 -17.55 -13.34
CA VAL A 16 6.05 -17.79 -12.39
C VAL A 16 4.66 -17.65 -12.99
N LYS A 17 4.53 -17.08 -14.18
CA LYS A 17 3.22 -16.78 -14.78
C LYS A 17 2.33 -18.00 -15.05
N GLY A 18 2.88 -19.21 -15.07
CA GLY A 18 2.13 -20.45 -15.15
C GLY A 18 1.66 -21.00 -13.80
N GLU A 19 2.08 -20.39 -12.70
CA GLU A 19 1.76 -20.83 -11.34
C GLU A 19 0.52 -20.09 -10.80
N LYS A 20 -0.09 -20.62 -9.73
CA LYS A 20 -1.16 -19.98 -8.98
C LYS A 20 -0.71 -19.72 -7.54
N PHE A 21 -1.22 -18.63 -6.95
CA PHE A 21 -0.81 -18.18 -5.63
C PHE A 21 -2.02 -17.79 -4.77
N ASP A 22 -1.91 -18.04 -3.47
CA ASP A 22 -2.89 -17.59 -2.49
C ASP A 22 -2.94 -16.07 -2.37
N GLY A 23 -1.77 -15.42 -2.39
CA GLY A 23 -1.65 -13.98 -2.25
C GLY A 23 -0.45 -13.39 -2.97
N LEU A 24 -0.57 -12.14 -3.39
CA LEU A 24 0.50 -11.35 -3.99
C LEU A 24 0.51 -9.94 -3.38
N ILE A 25 1.69 -9.40 -3.14
CA ILE A 25 1.86 -7.99 -2.74
C ILE A 25 2.63 -7.26 -3.84
N ILE A 26 2.03 -6.18 -4.35
CA ILE A 26 2.68 -5.22 -5.24
C ILE A 26 3.13 -4.04 -4.39
N THR A 27 4.44 -3.88 -4.22
CA THR A 27 5.01 -2.85 -3.35
C THR A 27 5.07 -1.48 -4.03
N GLY A 28 5.31 -0.44 -3.23
CA GLY A 28 5.54 0.92 -3.72
C GLY A 28 6.87 1.08 -4.45
N ALA A 29 6.97 2.17 -5.20
CA ALA A 29 8.18 2.61 -5.87
C ALA A 29 8.30 4.14 -5.79
N PRO A 30 9.52 4.72 -5.67
CA PRO A 30 9.74 6.16 -5.52
C PRO A 30 9.67 6.89 -6.88
N ILE A 31 8.60 6.67 -7.64
CA ILE A 31 8.36 7.17 -9.01
C ILE A 31 7.03 7.93 -9.13
N GLU A 32 6.52 8.45 -8.02
CA GLU A 32 5.21 9.10 -7.94
C GLU A 32 5.05 10.30 -8.86
N HIS A 33 6.16 10.96 -9.24
CA HIS A 33 6.17 12.11 -10.14
C HIS A 33 5.94 11.75 -11.61
N LEU A 34 6.10 10.48 -11.99
CA LEU A 34 5.84 10.02 -13.35
C LEU A 34 4.36 9.68 -13.52
N GLU A 35 3.80 9.95 -14.69
CA GLU A 35 2.52 9.32 -15.05
C GLU A 35 2.71 7.81 -15.12
N PHE A 36 1.63 7.03 -14.93
CA PHE A 36 1.74 5.58 -14.90
C PHE A 36 2.30 5.03 -16.21
N GLU A 37 1.85 5.58 -17.34
CA GLU A 37 2.24 5.17 -18.69
C GLU A 37 3.68 5.53 -19.03
N ASP A 38 4.30 6.47 -18.29
CA ASP A 38 5.70 6.88 -18.47
C ASP A 38 6.69 6.01 -17.67
N VAL A 39 6.18 5.02 -16.92
CA VAL A 39 7.02 4.08 -16.16
C VAL A 39 7.54 2.99 -17.08
N ASP A 40 8.86 2.81 -17.15
CA ASP A 40 9.53 1.88 -18.07
C ASP A 40 8.98 0.44 -18.07
N TYR A 41 8.52 -0.04 -16.92
CA TYR A 41 7.96 -1.38 -16.74
C TYR A 41 6.42 -1.39 -16.63
N TRP A 42 5.74 -0.33 -17.05
CA TRP A 42 4.28 -0.22 -16.91
C TRP A 42 3.53 -1.32 -17.70
N GLU A 43 3.97 -1.63 -18.89
CA GLU A 43 3.36 -2.69 -19.71
C GLU A 43 3.45 -4.06 -19.01
N GLU A 44 4.62 -4.41 -18.46
CA GLU A 44 4.80 -5.66 -17.72
C GLU A 44 3.98 -5.66 -16.42
N LEU A 45 3.94 -4.53 -15.69
CA LEU A 45 3.14 -4.41 -14.47
C LEU A 45 1.64 -4.56 -14.76
N THR A 46 1.13 -4.01 -15.85
CA THR A 46 -0.27 -4.19 -16.28
C THR A 46 -0.55 -5.65 -16.68
N GLU A 47 0.41 -6.34 -17.33
CA GLU A 47 0.31 -7.78 -17.57
C GLU A 47 0.21 -8.56 -16.25
N VAL A 48 1.06 -8.23 -15.26
CA VAL A 48 1.02 -8.84 -13.93
C VAL A 48 -0.34 -8.57 -13.24
N MET A 49 -0.83 -7.34 -13.24
CA MET A 49 -2.11 -7.00 -12.63
C MET A 49 -3.27 -7.77 -13.28
N ASN A 50 -3.30 -7.88 -14.60
CA ASN A 50 -4.30 -8.70 -15.31
C ASN A 50 -4.15 -10.19 -14.96
N TRP A 51 -2.94 -10.71 -14.91
CA TRP A 51 -2.64 -12.09 -14.55
C TRP A 51 -3.12 -12.44 -13.13
N THR A 52 -3.09 -11.48 -12.19
CA THR A 52 -3.60 -11.73 -10.83
C THR A 52 -5.06 -12.17 -10.84
N GLN A 53 -5.85 -11.75 -11.83
CA GLN A 53 -7.29 -12.05 -11.89
C GLN A 53 -7.59 -13.53 -12.11
N THR A 54 -6.67 -14.27 -12.68
CA THR A 54 -6.81 -15.71 -12.93
C THR A 54 -5.86 -16.58 -12.11
N ASN A 55 -4.80 -16.00 -11.54
CA ASN A 55 -3.70 -16.75 -10.94
C ASN A 55 -3.48 -16.43 -9.45
N VAL A 56 -4.08 -15.37 -8.91
CA VAL A 56 -3.88 -14.97 -7.51
C VAL A 56 -5.23 -14.84 -6.82
N HIS A 57 -5.36 -15.48 -5.63
CA HIS A 57 -6.61 -15.42 -4.87
C HIS A 57 -6.84 -14.04 -4.26
N SER A 58 -5.82 -13.39 -3.70
CA SER A 58 -5.92 -12.04 -3.13
C SER A 58 -4.68 -11.22 -3.45
N THR A 59 -4.86 -9.98 -3.92
CA THR A 59 -3.75 -9.07 -4.25
C THR A 59 -3.79 -7.83 -3.38
N MET A 60 -2.64 -7.47 -2.79
CA MET A 60 -2.47 -6.26 -2.01
C MET A 60 -1.52 -5.31 -2.74
N GLY A 61 -1.95 -4.06 -2.95
CA GLY A 61 -1.08 -2.99 -3.44
C GLY A 61 -0.70 -2.04 -2.32
N VAL A 62 0.59 -1.70 -2.19
CA VAL A 62 1.10 -0.81 -1.14
C VAL A 62 1.68 0.46 -1.76
N CYS A 63 1.30 1.62 -1.23
CA CYS A 63 1.72 2.95 -1.66
C CYS A 63 1.48 3.15 -3.16
N TRP A 64 2.51 3.47 -3.95
CA TRP A 64 2.41 3.60 -5.41
C TRP A 64 1.82 2.34 -6.06
N GLY A 65 2.16 1.13 -5.58
CA GLY A 65 1.59 -0.11 -6.08
C GLY A 65 0.06 -0.19 -5.89
N GLY A 66 -0.45 0.30 -4.77
CA GLY A 66 -1.90 0.43 -4.53
C GLY A 66 -2.56 1.45 -5.47
N MET A 67 -1.89 2.59 -5.71
CA MET A 67 -2.35 3.61 -6.66
C MET A 67 -2.36 3.09 -8.10
N ALA A 68 -1.34 2.33 -8.48
CA ALA A 68 -1.25 1.70 -9.80
C ALA A 68 -2.38 0.71 -10.04
N MET A 69 -2.68 -0.15 -9.04
CA MET A 69 -3.76 -1.13 -9.13
C MET A 69 -5.14 -0.47 -9.24
N ILE A 70 -5.46 0.50 -8.39
CA ILE A 70 -6.76 1.17 -8.42
C ILE A 70 -6.94 1.98 -9.72
N ASN A 71 -5.87 2.56 -10.23
CA ASN A 71 -5.88 3.22 -11.54
C ASN A 71 -6.15 2.22 -12.66
N HIS A 72 -5.41 1.10 -12.68
CA HIS A 72 -5.53 0.08 -13.73
C HIS A 72 -6.94 -0.53 -13.80
N PHE A 73 -7.53 -0.87 -12.64
CA PHE A 73 -8.82 -1.57 -12.59
C PHE A 73 -10.04 -0.64 -12.63
N HIS A 74 -9.90 0.60 -12.18
CA HIS A 74 -11.04 1.52 -11.98
C HIS A 74 -10.85 2.89 -12.63
N GLY A 75 -9.66 3.22 -13.15
CA GLY A 75 -9.37 4.52 -13.73
C GLY A 75 -9.29 5.67 -12.71
N VAL A 76 -9.23 5.37 -11.41
CA VAL A 76 -9.04 6.38 -10.36
C VAL A 76 -7.64 6.98 -10.49
N LYS A 77 -7.56 8.31 -10.54
CA LYS A 77 -6.30 9.01 -10.82
C LYS A 77 -5.53 9.31 -9.56
N LYS A 78 -4.20 9.34 -9.66
CA LYS A 78 -3.35 9.95 -8.65
C LYS A 78 -3.26 11.46 -8.90
N HIS A 79 -3.20 12.23 -7.83
CA HIS A 79 -3.09 13.69 -7.86
C HIS A 79 -1.85 14.12 -7.11
N MET A 80 -1.09 15.06 -7.68
CA MET A 80 0.10 15.61 -7.03
C MET A 80 -0.32 16.50 -5.84
N LEU A 81 0.41 16.36 -4.74
CA LEU A 81 0.31 17.25 -3.58
C LEU A 81 1.27 18.44 -3.74
N ASP A 82 0.89 19.58 -3.19
CA ASP A 82 1.78 20.76 -3.11
C ASP A 82 2.95 20.50 -2.15
N ASP A 83 2.68 19.78 -1.05
CA ASP A 83 3.67 19.36 -0.05
C ASP A 83 3.57 17.85 0.15
N LYS A 84 4.72 17.21 0.47
CA LYS A 84 4.77 15.78 0.79
C LYS A 84 3.89 15.46 2.01
N ALA A 85 2.95 14.54 1.87
CA ALA A 85 2.28 13.95 3.01
C ALA A 85 3.29 13.07 3.76
N PHE A 86 3.91 13.61 4.82
CA PHE A 86 5.06 13.02 5.48
C PHE A 86 4.91 13.03 6.99
N GLY A 87 4.72 11.88 7.60
CA GLY A 87 4.53 11.78 9.04
C GLY A 87 3.62 10.64 9.49
N CYS A 88 3.11 10.74 10.71
CA CYS A 88 2.21 9.79 11.35
C CYS A 88 0.84 10.43 11.55
N PHE A 89 -0.14 10.01 10.76
CA PHE A 89 -1.46 10.60 10.74
C PHE A 89 -2.52 9.70 11.38
N ARG A 90 -3.54 10.32 11.95
CA ARG A 90 -4.68 9.63 12.54
C ARG A 90 -5.66 9.21 11.45
N HIS A 91 -6.02 7.92 11.45
CA HIS A 91 -6.98 7.33 10.52
C HIS A 91 -8.17 6.78 11.29
N LYS A 92 -9.37 7.00 10.77
CA LYS A 92 -10.62 6.49 11.31
C LYS A 92 -10.93 5.13 10.72
N ASN A 93 -11.42 4.21 11.55
CA ASN A 93 -12.00 2.96 11.11
C ASN A 93 -13.42 3.22 10.55
N LEU A 94 -13.58 3.13 9.25
CA LEU A 94 -14.83 3.41 8.53
C LEU A 94 -15.68 2.16 8.31
N ASP A 95 -15.12 0.97 8.61
CA ASP A 95 -15.82 -0.30 8.48
C ASP A 95 -15.40 -1.29 9.60
N PRO A 96 -15.91 -1.12 10.81
CA PRO A 96 -15.55 -1.96 11.97
C PRO A 96 -15.87 -3.45 11.82
N ILE A 97 -16.71 -3.81 10.84
CA ILE A 97 -17.07 -5.20 10.56
C ILE A 97 -16.23 -5.85 9.48
N SER A 98 -15.33 -5.09 8.85
CA SER A 98 -14.43 -5.62 7.83
C SER A 98 -13.52 -6.71 8.41
N PRO A 99 -13.37 -7.87 7.73
CA PRO A 99 -12.45 -8.92 8.17
C PRO A 99 -10.99 -8.43 8.23
N TYR A 100 -10.61 -7.43 7.42
CA TYR A 100 -9.27 -6.85 7.42
C TYR A 100 -8.97 -5.97 8.64
N LEU A 101 -10.01 -5.44 9.30
CA LEU A 101 -9.90 -4.53 10.44
C LEU A 101 -10.29 -5.17 11.77
N GLN A 102 -10.37 -6.50 11.86
CA GLN A 102 -10.65 -7.16 13.13
C GLN A 102 -9.61 -6.79 14.19
N GLY A 103 -10.09 -6.37 15.37
CA GLY A 103 -9.26 -5.94 16.48
C GLY A 103 -8.70 -4.51 16.38
N PHE A 104 -9.01 -3.78 15.31
CA PHE A 104 -8.68 -2.36 15.21
C PHE A 104 -9.51 -1.53 16.18
N SER A 105 -8.89 -0.48 16.71
CA SER A 105 -9.60 0.58 17.41
C SER A 105 -10.45 1.42 16.44
N ASP A 106 -11.33 2.27 16.96
CA ASP A 106 -12.12 3.21 16.16
C ASP A 106 -11.22 4.18 15.36
N ASP A 107 -10.01 4.40 15.86
CA ASP A 107 -8.94 5.11 15.16
C ASP A 107 -7.57 4.46 15.40
N CYS A 108 -6.63 4.77 14.51
CA CYS A 108 -5.24 4.34 14.62
C CYS A 108 -4.31 5.37 13.97
N VAL A 109 -3.03 5.32 14.35
CA VAL A 109 -1.99 6.15 13.74
C VAL A 109 -1.23 5.31 12.72
N ILE A 110 -1.05 5.83 11.49
CA ILE A 110 -0.33 5.12 10.41
C ILE A 110 0.66 6.08 9.77
N PRO A 111 1.91 5.63 9.49
CA PRO A 111 2.91 6.40 8.75
C PRO A 111 2.47 6.61 7.30
N THR A 112 2.72 7.81 6.79
CA THR A 112 2.51 8.18 5.40
C THR A 112 3.74 8.89 4.87
N SER A 113 4.16 8.57 3.66
CA SER A 113 5.27 9.20 2.95
C SER A 113 4.99 9.18 1.45
N ARG A 114 4.39 10.24 0.91
CA ARG A 114 4.01 10.31 -0.49
C ARG A 114 3.84 11.75 -1.00
N TRP A 115 4.13 11.94 -2.28
CA TRP A 115 3.92 13.19 -3.01
C TRP A 115 2.60 13.21 -3.79
N THR A 116 1.84 12.12 -3.75
CA THR A 116 0.57 11.98 -4.47
C THR A 116 -0.53 11.50 -3.55
N GLU A 117 -1.78 11.71 -3.94
CA GLU A 117 -2.96 11.22 -3.25
C GLU A 117 -4.00 10.66 -4.21
N MET A 118 -4.91 9.89 -3.65
CA MET A 118 -6.13 9.44 -4.32
C MET A 118 -7.31 10.21 -3.72
N HIS A 119 -8.17 10.76 -4.57
CA HIS A 119 -9.34 11.51 -4.09
C HIS A 119 -10.46 10.57 -3.66
N GLN A 120 -10.97 10.76 -2.43
CA GLN A 120 -12.10 9.97 -1.92
C GLN A 120 -13.33 10.04 -2.84
N SER A 121 -13.60 11.21 -3.43
CA SER A 121 -14.74 11.39 -4.34
C SER A 121 -14.65 10.54 -5.62
N GLU A 122 -13.45 10.27 -6.12
CA GLU A 122 -13.25 9.39 -7.28
C GLU A 122 -13.41 7.91 -6.88
N ILE A 123 -12.93 7.55 -5.68
CA ILE A 123 -13.14 6.21 -5.12
C ILE A 123 -14.63 5.94 -4.91
N ASP A 124 -15.37 6.89 -4.31
CA ASP A 124 -16.81 6.77 -4.06
C ASP A 124 -17.64 6.72 -5.36
N ALA A 125 -17.14 7.33 -6.44
CA ALA A 125 -17.77 7.29 -7.76
C ALA A 125 -17.50 5.97 -8.51
N SER A 126 -16.54 5.17 -8.04
CA SER A 126 -16.16 3.89 -8.64
C SER A 126 -16.98 2.75 -8.05
N ASP A 127 -17.63 1.97 -8.90
CA ASP A 127 -18.50 0.88 -8.46
C ASP A 127 -17.70 -0.24 -7.75
N GLY A 128 -18.18 -0.64 -6.58
CA GLY A 128 -17.65 -1.76 -5.81
C GLY A 128 -16.44 -1.44 -4.93
N LEU A 129 -15.86 -0.25 -5.00
CA LEU A 129 -14.79 0.16 -4.08
C LEU A 129 -15.35 0.55 -2.71
N LYS A 130 -14.61 0.23 -1.65
CA LYS A 130 -14.97 0.58 -0.29
C LYS A 130 -13.76 1.04 0.52
N THR A 131 -13.78 2.29 0.97
CA THR A 131 -12.75 2.80 1.88
C THR A 131 -12.98 2.22 3.29
N LEU A 132 -11.96 1.54 3.81
CA LEU A 132 -11.97 0.90 5.12
C LEU A 132 -11.32 1.78 6.21
N LEU A 133 -10.22 2.44 5.86
CA LEU A 133 -9.53 3.41 6.72
C LEU A 133 -9.30 4.71 5.95
N GLY A 134 -9.51 5.83 6.60
CA GLY A 134 -9.31 7.16 6.03
C GLY A 134 -8.94 8.20 7.07
N SER A 135 -8.26 9.26 6.63
CA SER A 135 -7.82 10.39 7.45
C SER A 135 -8.43 11.68 6.95
N ASP A 136 -8.80 12.57 7.88
CA ASP A 136 -9.22 13.93 7.53
C ASP A 136 -8.03 14.79 7.03
N GLU A 137 -6.80 14.38 7.34
CA GLU A 137 -5.57 15.11 7.00
C GLU A 137 -4.93 14.64 5.70
N VAL A 138 -4.93 13.33 5.44
CA VAL A 138 -4.21 12.72 4.30
C VAL A 138 -5.09 11.81 3.43
N GLY A 139 -6.42 11.89 3.58
CA GLY A 139 -7.37 11.21 2.73
C GLY A 139 -7.46 9.68 2.93
N PRO A 140 -7.88 8.92 1.91
CA PRO A 140 -8.05 7.48 2.00
C PRO A 140 -6.73 6.76 2.28
N CYS A 141 -6.80 5.69 3.08
CA CYS A 141 -5.62 4.89 3.46
C CYS A 141 -5.74 3.46 2.98
N VAL A 142 -6.85 2.79 3.28
CA VAL A 142 -7.10 1.40 2.85
C VAL A 142 -8.42 1.34 2.10
N VAL A 143 -8.37 0.83 0.88
CA VAL A 143 -9.53 0.62 0.02
C VAL A 143 -9.63 -0.85 -0.35
N GLN A 144 -10.81 -1.44 -0.15
CA GLN A 144 -11.13 -2.80 -0.58
C GLN A 144 -11.76 -2.78 -1.96
N ASP A 145 -11.35 -3.71 -2.81
CA ASP A 145 -11.93 -4.02 -4.12
C ASP A 145 -12.35 -5.49 -4.18
N PRO A 146 -13.58 -5.81 -3.81
CA PRO A 146 -14.06 -7.20 -3.85
C PRO A 146 -14.10 -7.79 -5.25
N LYS A 147 -14.36 -6.96 -6.27
CA LYS A 147 -14.47 -7.42 -7.66
C LYS A 147 -13.15 -7.98 -8.19
N HIS A 148 -12.04 -7.32 -7.89
CA HIS A 148 -10.71 -7.74 -8.32
C HIS A 148 -9.92 -8.44 -7.21
N ARG A 149 -10.58 -8.78 -6.09
CA ARG A 149 -9.96 -9.42 -4.91
C ARG A 149 -8.74 -8.64 -4.41
N GLY A 150 -8.86 -7.30 -4.51
CA GLY A 150 -7.80 -6.35 -4.22
C GLY A 150 -7.96 -5.65 -2.87
N VAL A 151 -6.82 -5.30 -2.27
CA VAL A 151 -6.73 -4.37 -1.13
C VAL A 151 -5.65 -3.34 -1.47
N TYR A 152 -6.02 -2.07 -1.51
CA TYR A 152 -5.13 -0.97 -1.87
C TYR A 152 -4.81 -0.14 -0.63
N ILE A 153 -3.53 0.02 -0.32
CA ILE A 153 -3.03 0.75 0.83
C ILE A 153 -2.22 1.95 0.33
N PHE A 154 -2.55 3.17 0.77
CA PHE A 154 -1.88 4.41 0.35
C PHE A 154 -0.96 4.99 1.43
N SER A 155 -0.80 4.27 2.54
CA SER A 155 0.09 4.58 3.66
C SER A 155 0.97 3.35 3.97
N HIS A 156 1.81 3.40 5.02
CA HIS A 156 2.87 2.41 5.21
C HIS A 156 2.76 1.69 6.57
N PHE A 157 1.97 0.64 6.65
CA PHE A 157 1.94 -0.23 7.83
C PHE A 157 3.27 -0.96 8.08
N GLU A 158 4.02 -1.25 7.00
CA GLU A 158 5.26 -2.02 7.00
C GLU A 158 6.47 -1.23 7.52
N TYR A 159 6.35 0.07 7.72
CA TYR A 159 7.47 0.88 8.16
C TYR A 159 7.94 0.51 9.56
N ASP A 160 9.27 0.35 9.71
CA ASP A 160 9.92 0.29 11.01
C ASP A 160 9.91 1.66 11.70
N SER A 161 10.22 1.65 13.02
CA SER A 161 10.23 2.87 13.84
C SER A 161 11.14 3.97 13.25
N GLY A 162 12.26 3.59 12.62
CA GLY A 162 13.25 4.51 12.08
C GLY A 162 13.09 4.86 10.60
N THR A 163 12.09 4.32 9.88
CA THR A 163 12.04 4.45 8.41
C THR A 163 11.81 5.89 7.96
N LEU A 164 10.83 6.60 8.56
CA LEU A 164 10.60 8.03 8.22
C LEU A 164 11.81 8.91 8.58
N LYS A 165 12.56 8.57 9.65
CA LYS A 165 13.80 9.26 9.99
C LYS A 165 14.86 9.06 8.91
N GLN A 166 15.02 7.84 8.42
CA GLN A 166 15.98 7.53 7.35
C GLN A 166 15.65 8.28 6.06
N GLU A 167 14.36 8.36 5.71
CA GLU A 167 13.91 9.17 4.57
C GLU A 167 14.18 10.66 4.78
N TYR A 168 13.87 11.19 5.96
CA TYR A 168 14.11 12.58 6.32
C TYR A 168 15.61 12.94 6.23
N ASP A 169 16.46 12.13 6.89
CA ASP A 169 17.91 12.35 6.90
C ASP A 169 18.49 12.30 5.48
N ARG A 170 18.07 11.32 4.66
CA ARG A 170 18.47 11.20 3.25
C ARG A 170 18.11 12.45 2.44
N ASP A 171 16.88 12.95 2.58
CA ASP A 171 16.38 14.08 1.82
C ASP A 171 17.07 15.39 2.25
N VAL A 172 17.35 15.55 3.56
CA VAL A 172 18.15 16.65 4.11
C VAL A 172 19.59 16.61 3.58
N GLU A 173 20.24 15.44 3.61
CA GLU A 173 21.60 15.26 3.07
C GLU A 173 21.67 15.55 1.56
N ALA A 174 20.62 15.21 0.82
CA ALA A 174 20.50 15.51 -0.61
C ALA A 174 20.20 16.99 -0.90
N GLY A 175 19.92 17.81 0.13
CA GLY A 175 19.52 19.21 -0.03
C GLY A 175 18.10 19.38 -0.60
N THR A 176 17.29 18.35 -0.54
CA THR A 176 15.90 18.38 -0.99
C THR A 176 15.06 19.12 0.06
N PRO A 177 14.23 20.11 -0.34
CA PRO A 177 13.30 20.73 0.59
C PRO A 177 12.34 19.69 1.18
N ILE A 178 12.42 19.46 2.48
CA ILE A 178 11.60 18.50 3.20
C ILE A 178 11.24 19.03 4.58
N ASN A 179 9.99 18.88 4.99
CA ASN A 179 9.54 19.19 6.33
C ASN A 179 9.85 18.04 7.30
N ILE A 180 9.97 18.34 8.58
CA ILE A 180 10.06 17.32 9.63
C ILE A 180 8.79 16.44 9.56
N PRO A 181 8.92 15.10 9.66
CA PRO A 181 7.75 14.23 9.65
C PRO A 181 6.76 14.59 10.77
N THR A 182 5.53 14.93 10.39
CA THR A 182 4.47 15.38 11.30
C THR A 182 4.11 14.29 12.31
N ASN A 183 3.96 14.65 13.59
CA ASN A 183 3.55 13.73 14.68
C ASN A 183 4.43 12.47 14.84
N TYR A 184 5.65 12.49 14.35
CA TYR A 184 6.54 11.33 14.36
C TYR A 184 7.53 11.36 15.52
N TYR A 185 8.21 12.48 15.72
CA TYR A 185 9.10 12.66 16.85
C TYR A 185 8.35 13.15 18.09
N PRO A 186 8.77 12.77 19.32
CA PRO A 186 8.25 13.38 20.54
C PRO A 186 8.47 14.89 20.52
N GLY A 187 7.38 15.67 20.64
CA GLY A 187 7.41 17.12 20.61
C GLY A 187 7.92 17.74 19.31
N ASP A 188 7.84 17.00 18.19
CA ASP A 188 8.37 17.38 16.88
C ASP A 188 9.88 17.72 16.88
N ASP A 189 10.63 17.16 17.83
CA ASP A 189 12.07 17.33 17.97
C ASP A 189 12.83 16.18 17.31
N PRO A 190 13.50 16.39 16.15
CA PRO A 190 14.22 15.34 15.42
C PRO A 190 15.47 14.81 16.14
N SER A 191 15.87 15.42 17.25
CA SER A 191 16.93 14.90 18.12
C SER A 191 16.43 13.76 19.03
N GLN A 192 15.11 13.59 19.16
CA GLN A 192 14.50 12.54 19.96
C GLN A 192 14.31 11.26 19.14
N GLU A 193 14.36 10.10 19.81
CA GLU A 193 14.03 8.84 19.17
C GLU A 193 12.53 8.77 18.83
N PRO A 194 12.15 8.36 17.62
CA PRO A 194 10.75 8.29 17.22
C PRO A 194 10.01 7.18 17.97
N THR A 195 8.72 7.42 18.23
CA THR A 195 7.85 6.45 18.89
C THR A 195 6.95 5.74 17.90
N ASN A 196 7.10 4.41 17.76
CA ASN A 196 6.21 3.60 16.94
C ASN A 196 4.84 3.42 17.59
N ARG A 197 3.81 3.95 16.95
CA ARG A 197 2.41 3.89 17.39
C ARG A 197 1.51 3.06 16.48
N TRP A 198 2.09 2.44 15.42
CA TRP A 198 1.33 1.68 14.40
C TRP A 198 1.63 0.18 14.39
N ARG A 199 2.67 -0.29 15.08
CA ARG A 199 3.12 -1.69 15.03
C ARG A 199 2.03 -2.70 15.33
N SER A 200 1.19 -2.47 16.35
CA SER A 200 0.09 -3.37 16.69
C SER A 200 -0.95 -3.45 15.59
N HIS A 201 -1.33 -2.31 15.00
CA HIS A 201 -2.27 -2.25 13.89
C HIS A 201 -1.68 -2.87 12.60
N ALA A 202 -0.37 -2.69 12.37
CA ALA A 202 0.32 -3.37 11.28
C ALA A 202 0.24 -4.90 11.40
N HIS A 203 0.55 -5.44 12.58
CA HIS A 203 0.43 -6.88 12.84
C HIS A 203 -1.00 -7.38 12.68
N LEU A 204 -2.00 -6.63 13.17
CA LEU A 204 -3.40 -6.98 12.99
C LEU A 204 -3.77 -6.98 11.50
N PHE A 205 -3.42 -5.93 10.75
CA PHE A 205 -3.79 -5.77 9.36
C PHE A 205 -3.25 -6.91 8.48
N TYR A 206 -1.94 -7.15 8.54
CA TYR A 206 -1.33 -8.25 7.77
C TYR A 206 -1.80 -9.62 8.25
N GLY A 207 -1.96 -9.80 9.56
CA GLY A 207 -2.51 -11.04 10.13
C GLY A 207 -3.94 -11.30 9.68
N ASN A 208 -4.78 -10.28 9.64
CA ASN A 208 -6.16 -10.37 9.18
C ASN A 208 -6.23 -10.67 7.67
N TRP A 209 -5.38 -10.03 6.85
CA TRP A 209 -5.29 -10.32 5.43
C TRP A 209 -4.86 -11.75 5.17
N LEU A 210 -3.82 -12.25 5.84
CA LEU A 210 -3.36 -13.63 5.75
C LEU A 210 -4.44 -14.61 6.22
N ASN A 211 -5.15 -14.30 7.31
CA ASN A 211 -6.27 -15.12 7.77
C ASN A 211 -7.42 -15.14 6.75
N SER A 212 -7.74 -14.00 6.14
CA SER A 212 -8.75 -13.93 5.07
C SER A 212 -8.37 -14.82 3.90
N ILE A 213 -7.12 -14.77 3.45
CA ILE A 213 -6.59 -15.66 2.40
C ILE A 213 -6.75 -17.13 2.84
N TYR A 214 -6.26 -17.49 4.02
CA TYR A 214 -6.32 -18.88 4.52
C TYR A 214 -7.73 -19.44 4.59
N GLN A 215 -8.72 -18.60 4.96
CA GLN A 215 -10.12 -19.02 5.09
C GLN A 215 -10.86 -19.10 3.75
N THR A 216 -10.41 -18.38 2.72
CA THR A 216 -11.19 -18.18 1.50
C THR A 216 -10.53 -18.70 0.23
N THR A 217 -9.22 -19.00 0.24
CA THR A 217 -8.56 -19.63 -0.91
C THR A 217 -9.16 -21.00 -1.18
N PRO A 218 -9.53 -21.34 -2.42
CA PRO A 218 -9.99 -22.69 -2.78
C PRO A 218 -8.93 -23.74 -2.45
N PHE A 219 -9.38 -24.92 -1.99
CA PHE A 219 -8.47 -26.03 -1.73
C PHE A 219 -7.77 -26.50 -3.02
N GLU A 220 -8.49 -26.55 -4.12
CA GLU A 220 -7.94 -26.80 -5.44
C GLU A 220 -7.55 -25.48 -6.08
N MET A 221 -6.24 -25.21 -6.20
CA MET A 221 -5.71 -23.93 -6.72
C MET A 221 -6.18 -23.61 -8.13
N ASP A 222 -6.55 -24.62 -8.93
CA ASP A 222 -7.10 -24.44 -10.27
C ASP A 222 -8.44 -23.70 -10.29
N GLU A 223 -9.16 -23.66 -9.17
CA GLU A 223 -10.40 -22.89 -9.03
C GLU A 223 -10.17 -21.39 -8.84
N ILE A 224 -8.93 -20.93 -8.63
CA ILE A 224 -8.62 -19.49 -8.56
C ILE A 224 -8.90 -18.86 -9.92
N GLY A 225 -9.79 -17.85 -9.94
CA GLY A 225 -10.16 -17.10 -11.13
C GLY A 225 -11.11 -17.86 -12.09
N ALA A 226 -11.69 -18.97 -11.64
CA ALA A 226 -12.70 -19.72 -12.41
C ALA A 226 -14.07 -19.03 -12.37
#